data_0029a8f8c23ca0454b463d03db0b91b0
#
_entry.id   0029a8f8c23ca0454b463d03db0b91b0
#
_cell.length_a   1.000
_cell.length_b   1.000
_cell.length_c   1.000
_cell.angle_alpha   90.00
_cell.angle_beta   90.00
_cell.angle_gamma   90.00
#
_symmetry.space_group_name_H-M   'P 1'
#
loop_
_entity.id
_entity.type
_entity.pdbx_description
1 polymer ?
#
loop_
_entity_poly.entity_id
_entity_poly.type
_entity_poly.pdbx_seq_one_letter_code
_entity_poly.pdbx_strand_id
1 'polypeptide(L)'
;MSLRRPVPAACAVGLSALALSACGELSEDSGLGAAEEATVCMVAEGEGFEDLSFHQSAHEGLEHAARDTGVSTRESVVGSNAESDPALRSMVQSGCDLTIANGQPLSQVALEVAAENPQAAFATVDDSAGEGLGNVKPLSFDSGTAAFLAGYLAAGTTETGTVAAFGGEDIPRVRLVLDGFAEGVE
;
A
#
# COMPACT_ATOMS: atom_id res chain seq x y z
N MET A 1 -44.97 -67.54 -49.83
CA MET A 1 -43.54 -67.57 -49.50
C MET A 1 -43.08 -66.15 -49.41
N SER A 2 -43.08 -65.64 -48.24
CA SER A 2 -42.57 -64.25 -48.00
C SER A 2 -41.76 -64.25 -46.73
N LEU A 3 -40.45 -64.09 -46.88
CA LEU A 3 -39.44 -64.01 -45.83
C LEU A 3 -39.42 -62.59 -45.23
N ARG A 4 -39.84 -62.49 -43.98
CA ARG A 4 -39.63 -61.28 -43.19
C ARG A 4 -38.24 -61.37 -42.53
N ARG A 5 -37.37 -60.44 -42.85
CA ARG A 5 -36.08 -60.22 -42.16
C ARG A 5 -36.33 -59.40 -40.92
N PRO A 6 -35.68 -59.66 -39.79
CA PRO A 6 -35.73 -58.83 -38.61
C PRO A 6 -34.72 -57.70 -38.75
N VAL A 7 -35.10 -56.44 -38.36
CA VAL A 7 -34.26 -55.28 -38.23
C VAL A 7 -33.73 -55.32 -36.80
N PRO A 8 -32.42 -55.15 -36.61
CA PRO A 8 -31.86 -55.05 -35.26
C PRO A 8 -32.09 -53.64 -34.66
N ALA A 9 -32.66 -53.58 -33.49
CA ALA A 9 -32.70 -52.43 -32.63
C ALA A 9 -31.33 -52.27 -31.94
N ALA A 10 -30.54 -51.32 -32.39
CA ALA A 10 -29.34 -50.89 -31.68
C ALA A 10 -29.13 -49.39 -31.99
N CYS A 11 -28.91 -48.63 -30.94
CA CYS A 11 -28.46 -47.21 -30.89
C CYS A 11 -29.47 -46.25 -30.28
N ALA A 12 -29.67 -46.35 -28.99
CA ALA A 12 -30.21 -45.26 -28.16
C ALA A 12 -29.63 -45.30 -26.73
N VAL A 13 -28.28 -45.30 -26.64
CA VAL A 13 -27.58 -45.03 -25.39
C VAL A 13 -26.32 -44.27 -25.77
N GLY A 14 -26.35 -42.95 -25.70
CA GLY A 14 -25.17 -42.15 -26.07
C GLY A 14 -25.33 -40.63 -26.08
N LEU A 15 -26.30 -40.08 -25.33
CA LEU A 15 -26.44 -38.61 -25.31
C LEU A 15 -26.86 -38.08 -23.93
N SER A 16 -26.21 -38.51 -22.85
CA SER A 16 -26.50 -37.98 -21.50
C SER A 16 -25.25 -37.76 -20.65
N ALA A 17 -24.08 -37.49 -21.24
CA ALA A 17 -22.84 -37.33 -20.50
C ALA A 17 -22.07 -36.02 -20.83
N LEU A 18 -22.75 -34.95 -21.29
CA LEU A 18 -22.10 -33.70 -21.70
C LEU A 18 -22.68 -32.43 -21.04
N ALA A 19 -23.28 -32.55 -19.85
CA ALA A 19 -23.89 -31.42 -19.17
C ALA A 19 -23.43 -31.22 -17.72
N LEU A 20 -22.22 -31.62 -17.32
CA LEU A 20 -21.68 -31.40 -15.96
C LEU A 20 -20.24 -30.81 -15.93
N SER A 21 -19.83 -30.08 -16.93
CA SER A 21 -18.54 -29.33 -16.90
C SER A 21 -18.74 -27.82 -17.00
N ALA A 22 -19.83 -27.30 -16.42
CA ALA A 22 -20.05 -25.86 -16.24
C ALA A 22 -19.97 -25.45 -14.76
N CYS A 23 -19.11 -26.12 -13.96
CA CYS A 23 -18.51 -25.47 -12.81
C CYS A 23 -17.34 -24.67 -13.37
N GLY A 24 -17.58 -23.37 -13.56
CA GLY A 24 -16.49 -22.44 -13.84
C GLY A 24 -15.43 -22.64 -12.77
N GLU A 25 -14.24 -23.00 -13.20
CA GLU A 25 -13.04 -22.68 -12.44
C GLU A 25 -13.12 -21.19 -12.20
N LEU A 26 -13.44 -20.81 -10.96
CA LEU A 26 -12.95 -19.56 -10.43
C LEU A 26 -11.43 -19.68 -10.60
N SER A 27 -10.93 -19.05 -11.65
CA SER A 27 -9.51 -18.74 -11.72
C SER A 27 -9.23 -17.94 -10.45
N GLU A 28 -8.73 -18.60 -9.43
CA GLU A 28 -7.88 -17.97 -8.45
C GLU A 28 -6.62 -17.55 -9.25
N ASP A 29 -6.81 -16.53 -10.08
CA ASP A 29 -5.73 -15.66 -10.47
C ASP A 29 -5.41 -14.84 -9.21
N SER A 30 -4.83 -15.54 -8.27
CA SER A 30 -4.04 -14.94 -7.21
C SER A 30 -2.88 -14.31 -7.95
N GLY A 31 -2.99 -13.00 -8.21
CA GLY A 31 -1.98 -12.20 -8.91
C GLY A 31 -0.61 -12.13 -8.21
N LEU A 32 -0.19 -13.22 -7.57
CA LEU A 32 1.09 -13.42 -6.93
C LEU A 32 2.15 -13.99 -7.89
N GLY A 33 1.74 -14.51 -9.06
CA GLY A 33 2.68 -15.06 -10.04
C GLY A 33 3.51 -14.02 -10.80
N ALA A 34 3.14 -12.73 -10.74
CA ALA A 34 3.89 -11.64 -11.37
C ALA A 34 4.81 -10.89 -10.40
N ALA A 35 4.77 -11.19 -9.11
CA ALA A 35 5.49 -10.45 -8.08
C ALA A 35 7.00 -10.77 -8.03
N GLU A 36 7.40 -11.96 -8.43
CA GLU A 36 8.83 -12.39 -8.42
C GLU A 36 9.74 -11.58 -9.36
N GLU A 37 9.17 -10.92 -10.37
CA GLU A 37 9.94 -10.07 -11.30
C GLU A 37 9.80 -8.58 -10.96
N ALA A 38 8.90 -8.21 -10.05
CA ALA A 38 8.66 -6.81 -9.70
C ALA A 38 9.76 -6.23 -8.80
N THR A 39 10.07 -4.96 -9.02
CA THR A 39 11.00 -4.20 -8.17
C THR A 39 10.25 -3.10 -7.42
N VAL A 40 10.27 -3.16 -6.10
CA VAL A 40 9.68 -2.14 -5.22
C VAL A 40 10.80 -1.28 -4.63
N CYS A 41 10.66 0.03 -4.77
CA CYS A 41 11.65 0.99 -4.32
C CYS A 41 11.10 1.83 -3.18
N MET A 42 11.93 2.17 -2.20
CA MET A 42 11.55 3.03 -1.08
C MET A 42 12.58 4.16 -0.91
N VAL A 43 12.07 5.36 -0.71
CA VAL A 43 12.88 6.54 -0.37
C VAL A 43 12.45 7.03 1.02
N ALA A 44 13.41 7.28 1.90
CA ALA A 44 13.22 7.85 3.22
C ALA A 44 14.13 9.06 3.44
N GLU A 45 13.83 9.85 4.46
CA GLU A 45 14.59 11.06 4.82
C GLU A 45 15.39 10.90 6.12
N GLY A 46 16.26 11.84 6.38
CA GLY A 46 16.93 12.01 7.67
C GLY A 46 17.83 10.84 8.04
N GLU A 47 17.56 10.19 9.16
CA GLU A 47 18.31 9.03 9.65
C GLU A 47 17.99 7.74 8.89
N GLY A 48 17.05 7.83 7.92
CA GLY A 48 16.68 6.72 7.05
C GLY A 48 15.99 5.57 7.79
N PHE A 49 16.33 4.34 7.43
CA PHE A 49 15.64 3.14 7.87
C PHE A 49 16.06 2.61 9.25
N GLU A 50 16.96 3.30 9.95
CA GLU A 50 17.44 2.94 11.28
C GLU A 50 17.05 3.98 12.36
N ASP A 51 15.94 4.71 12.12
CA ASP A 51 15.46 5.78 13.00
C ASP A 51 14.79 5.29 14.29
N LEU A 52 14.70 3.97 14.50
CA LEU A 52 13.99 3.31 15.61
C LEU A 52 12.53 3.79 15.72
N SER A 53 11.92 4.21 14.63
CA SER A 53 10.62 4.86 14.58
C SER A 53 9.88 4.57 13.26
N PHE A 54 9.37 5.62 12.66
CA PHE A 54 8.46 5.61 11.53
C PHE A 54 9.08 5.02 10.25
N HIS A 55 10.29 5.48 9.86
CA HIS A 55 10.91 5.01 8.62
C HIS A 55 11.35 3.55 8.73
N GLN A 56 11.87 3.16 9.88
CA GLN A 56 12.22 1.75 10.15
C GLN A 56 10.98 0.85 10.05
N SER A 57 9.86 1.23 10.67
CA SER A 57 8.64 0.42 10.62
C SER A 57 8.12 0.20 9.21
N ALA A 58 8.18 1.23 8.35
CA ALA A 58 7.79 1.12 6.94
C ALA A 58 8.77 0.22 6.16
N HIS A 59 10.07 0.34 6.44
CA HIS A 59 11.10 -0.49 5.82
C HIS A 59 10.98 -1.97 6.21
N GLU A 60 10.74 -2.27 7.49
CA GLU A 60 10.47 -3.64 7.96
C GLU A 60 9.26 -4.25 7.23
N GLY A 61 8.23 -3.43 6.94
CA GLY A 61 7.09 -3.83 6.14
C GLY A 61 7.48 -4.18 4.70
N LEU A 62 8.35 -3.39 4.06
CA LEU A 62 8.88 -3.68 2.73
C LEU A 62 9.70 -4.97 2.71
N GLU A 63 10.59 -5.15 3.67
CA GLU A 63 11.38 -6.38 3.79
C GLU A 63 10.51 -7.62 4.02
N HIS A 64 9.43 -7.47 4.82
CA HIS A 64 8.48 -8.56 5.05
C HIS A 64 7.76 -8.93 3.74
N ALA A 65 7.28 -7.93 3.01
CA ALA A 65 6.66 -8.15 1.70
C ALA A 65 7.63 -8.83 0.72
N ALA A 66 8.90 -8.41 0.68
CA ALA A 66 9.93 -9.02 -0.17
C ALA A 66 10.17 -10.50 0.16
N ARG A 67 10.21 -10.83 1.46
CA ARG A 67 10.35 -12.24 1.90
C ARG A 67 9.15 -13.10 1.52
N ASP A 68 7.94 -12.53 1.59
CA ASP A 68 6.70 -13.28 1.36
C ASP A 68 6.37 -13.45 -0.13
N THR A 69 6.75 -12.47 -0.95
CA THR A 69 6.34 -12.40 -2.36
C THR A 69 7.48 -12.60 -3.36
N GLY A 70 8.74 -12.51 -2.92
CA GLY A 70 9.92 -12.62 -3.78
C GLY A 70 10.22 -11.35 -4.60
N VAL A 71 9.54 -10.21 -4.37
CA VAL A 71 9.85 -8.95 -5.05
C VAL A 71 11.27 -8.48 -4.72
N SER A 72 11.94 -7.90 -5.71
CA SER A 72 13.21 -7.21 -5.49
C SER A 72 12.98 -5.85 -4.85
N THR A 73 13.89 -5.43 -3.95
CA THR A 73 13.81 -4.10 -3.31
C THR A 73 14.99 -3.22 -3.67
N ARG A 74 14.78 -1.91 -3.71
CA ARG A 74 15.81 -0.88 -3.76
C ARG A 74 15.46 0.24 -2.81
N GLU A 75 16.45 0.80 -2.18
CA GLU A 75 16.30 1.76 -1.12
C GLU A 75 17.21 2.98 -1.33
N SER A 76 16.74 4.13 -0.90
CA SER A 76 17.54 5.35 -0.88
C SER A 76 17.17 6.18 0.32
N VAL A 77 18.16 6.79 0.93
CA VAL A 77 17.98 7.78 1.99
C VAL A 77 18.44 9.13 1.48
N VAL A 78 17.64 10.17 1.70
CA VAL A 78 17.97 11.54 1.36
C VAL A 78 18.21 12.36 2.61
N GLY A 79 19.28 13.16 2.60
CA GLY A 79 19.67 14.00 3.73
C GLY A 79 18.99 15.36 3.76
N SER A 80 18.28 15.72 2.69
CA SER A 80 17.62 17.02 2.56
C SER A 80 16.50 16.98 1.52
N ASN A 81 15.52 17.89 1.65
CA ASN A 81 14.43 18.03 0.69
C ASN A 81 14.93 18.32 -0.75
N ALA A 82 16.09 18.91 -0.91
CA ALA A 82 16.68 19.18 -2.24
C ALA A 82 17.10 17.88 -2.96
N GLU A 83 17.32 16.81 -2.24
CA GLU A 83 17.70 15.51 -2.79
C GLU A 83 16.47 14.62 -3.10
N SER A 84 15.29 14.99 -2.62
CA SER A 84 14.06 14.17 -2.75
C SER A 84 13.63 14.01 -4.21
N ASP A 85 13.59 15.09 -4.99
CA ASP A 85 13.22 15.05 -6.40
C ASP A 85 14.17 14.16 -7.23
N PRO A 86 15.51 14.41 -7.22
CA PRO A 86 16.41 13.53 -7.97
C PRO A 86 16.41 12.07 -7.50
N ALA A 87 16.19 11.80 -6.22
CA ALA A 87 16.11 10.44 -5.72
C ALA A 87 14.86 9.71 -6.26
N LEU A 88 13.68 10.32 -6.15
CA LEU A 88 12.43 9.74 -6.66
C LEU A 88 12.48 9.54 -8.18
N ARG A 89 13.00 10.50 -8.93
CA ARG A 89 13.20 10.37 -10.38
C ARG A 89 14.18 9.24 -10.73
N SER A 90 15.23 9.08 -9.94
CA SER A 90 16.20 7.98 -10.12
C SER A 90 15.53 6.61 -9.93
N MET A 91 14.61 6.46 -8.97
CA MET A 91 13.84 5.22 -8.77
C MET A 91 13.00 4.90 -10.01
N VAL A 92 12.25 5.88 -10.53
CA VAL A 92 11.48 5.70 -11.78
C VAL A 92 12.38 5.30 -12.95
N GLN A 93 13.50 6.01 -13.16
CA GLN A 93 14.43 5.74 -14.25
C GLN A 93 15.12 4.39 -14.13
N SER A 94 15.30 3.89 -12.91
CA SER A 94 15.90 2.57 -12.66
C SER A 94 14.92 1.40 -12.83
N GLY A 95 13.67 1.69 -13.24
CA GLY A 95 12.67 0.68 -13.56
C GLY A 95 11.98 0.09 -12.31
N CYS A 96 11.77 0.90 -11.27
CA CYS A 96 10.93 0.48 -10.16
C CYS A 96 9.47 0.39 -10.61
N ASP A 97 8.83 -0.76 -10.35
CA ASP A 97 7.41 -0.97 -10.64
C ASP A 97 6.51 -0.22 -9.64
N LEU A 98 6.98 -0.07 -8.41
CA LEU A 98 6.37 0.74 -7.38
C LEU A 98 7.44 1.55 -6.65
N THR A 99 7.24 2.85 -6.51
CA THR A 99 8.09 3.72 -5.70
C THR A 99 7.34 4.20 -4.46
N ILE A 100 7.86 3.92 -3.29
CA ILE A 100 7.30 4.30 -2.00
C ILE A 100 8.01 5.53 -1.49
N ALA A 101 7.29 6.64 -1.31
CA ALA A 101 7.75 7.84 -0.65
C ALA A 101 7.36 7.77 0.84
N ASN A 102 8.35 7.62 1.71
CA ASN A 102 8.13 7.38 3.13
C ASN A 102 8.28 8.67 3.93
N GLY A 103 7.17 9.30 4.25
CA GLY A 103 7.08 10.55 4.99
C GLY A 103 6.47 11.71 4.17
N GLN A 104 5.88 12.68 4.88
CA GLN A 104 5.11 13.75 4.24
C GLN A 104 5.95 14.68 3.34
N PRO A 105 7.16 15.10 3.66
CA PRO A 105 7.97 15.91 2.76
C PRO A 105 8.24 15.20 1.43
N LEU A 106 8.60 13.91 1.46
CA LEU A 106 8.80 13.09 0.26
C LEU A 106 7.49 12.89 -0.52
N SER A 107 6.38 12.75 0.17
CA SER A 107 5.07 12.56 -0.46
C SER A 107 4.72 13.72 -1.39
N GLN A 108 4.98 14.97 -1.00
CA GLN A 108 4.68 16.12 -1.84
C GLN A 108 5.50 16.09 -3.15
N VAL A 109 6.79 15.79 -3.05
CA VAL A 109 7.64 15.64 -4.24
C VAL A 109 7.22 14.43 -5.09
N ALA A 110 6.82 13.33 -4.45
CA ALA A 110 6.33 12.15 -5.15
C ALA A 110 5.09 12.43 -6.00
N LEU A 111 4.18 13.32 -5.57
CA LEU A 111 3.03 13.72 -6.37
C LEU A 111 3.43 14.45 -7.65
N GLU A 112 4.44 15.34 -7.58
CA GLU A 112 4.96 16.07 -8.74
C GLU A 112 5.60 15.08 -9.73
N VAL A 113 6.46 14.18 -9.24
CA VAL A 113 7.12 13.17 -10.06
C VAL A 113 6.10 12.19 -10.66
N ALA A 114 5.08 11.78 -9.91
CA ALA A 114 4.02 10.87 -10.37
C ALA A 114 3.16 11.52 -11.47
N ALA A 115 2.84 12.81 -11.36
CA ALA A 115 2.08 13.54 -12.38
C ALA A 115 2.82 13.61 -13.72
N GLU A 116 4.14 13.69 -13.69
CA GLU A 116 4.99 13.70 -14.88
C GLU A 116 5.25 12.29 -15.43
N ASN A 117 5.03 11.24 -14.62
CA ASN A 117 5.30 9.85 -14.97
C ASN A 117 4.05 8.96 -14.75
N PRO A 118 3.00 9.12 -15.57
CA PRO A 118 1.72 8.41 -15.36
C PRO A 118 1.79 6.89 -15.50
N GLN A 119 2.90 6.36 -16.02
CA GLN A 119 3.17 4.91 -16.14
C GLN A 119 3.80 4.33 -14.88
N ALA A 120 4.43 5.14 -14.03
CA ALA A 120 5.09 4.70 -12.81
C ALA A 120 4.08 4.70 -11.65
N ALA A 121 4.06 3.62 -10.86
CA ALA A 121 3.21 3.55 -9.69
C ALA A 121 3.91 4.10 -8.45
N PHE A 122 3.17 4.82 -7.63
CA PHE A 122 3.66 5.39 -6.38
C PHE A 122 2.77 5.01 -5.20
N ALA A 123 3.39 4.92 -4.03
CA ALA A 123 2.69 4.94 -2.75
C ALA A 123 3.32 6.01 -1.85
N THR A 124 2.47 6.72 -1.11
CA THR A 124 2.91 7.66 -0.08
C THR A 124 2.54 7.12 1.29
N VAL A 125 3.44 7.20 2.26
CA VAL A 125 3.20 6.68 3.61
C VAL A 125 2.99 7.83 4.56
N ASP A 126 1.93 7.70 5.36
CA ASP A 126 1.49 8.68 6.36
C ASP A 126 1.06 10.03 5.78
N ASP A 127 0.58 10.00 4.55
CA ASP A 127 -0.01 11.15 3.88
C ASP A 127 -1.33 10.77 3.21
N SER A 128 -2.27 11.69 3.15
CA SER A 128 -3.52 11.55 2.40
C SER A 128 -3.48 12.25 1.03
N ALA A 129 -2.39 12.95 0.73
CA ALA A 129 -2.22 13.62 -0.56
C ALA A 129 -2.10 12.61 -1.71
N GLY A 130 -2.60 12.98 -2.88
CA GLY A 130 -2.58 12.12 -4.08
C GLY A 130 -3.94 11.52 -4.44
N GLU A 131 -4.98 11.79 -3.68
CA GLU A 131 -6.35 11.50 -4.11
C GLU A 131 -6.64 12.26 -5.43
N GLY A 132 -6.79 11.50 -6.51
CA GLY A 132 -7.02 12.06 -7.86
C GLY A 132 -5.92 11.77 -8.88
N LEU A 133 -4.73 11.35 -8.46
CA LEU A 133 -3.73 10.78 -9.35
C LEU A 133 -3.94 9.26 -9.44
N GLY A 134 -4.26 8.75 -10.63
CA GLY A 134 -4.58 7.34 -10.84
C GLY A 134 -3.42 6.38 -10.58
N ASN A 135 -2.19 6.90 -10.51
CA ASN A 135 -0.96 6.16 -10.28
C ASN A 135 -0.34 6.38 -8.89
N VAL A 136 -1.05 7.03 -7.97
CA VAL A 136 -0.60 7.23 -6.58
C VAL A 136 -1.58 6.58 -5.62
N LYS A 137 -1.07 5.76 -4.71
CA LYS A 137 -1.83 5.19 -3.60
C LYS A 137 -1.37 5.80 -2.29
N PRO A 138 -2.15 6.71 -1.68
CA PRO A 138 -1.86 7.20 -0.34
C PRO A 138 -2.20 6.12 0.70
N LEU A 139 -1.31 5.97 1.68
CA LEU A 139 -1.46 5.13 2.86
C LEU A 139 -1.49 6.06 4.08
N SER A 140 -2.66 6.32 4.61
CA SER A 140 -2.86 7.20 5.76
C SER A 140 -3.32 6.41 6.99
N PHE A 141 -3.02 6.96 8.16
CA PHE A 141 -3.41 6.39 9.45
C PHE A 141 -4.31 7.37 10.19
N ASP A 142 -5.34 6.86 10.89
CA ASP A 142 -6.23 7.65 11.73
C ASP A 142 -5.56 7.98 13.08
N SER A 143 -4.56 8.85 13.03
CA SER A 143 -3.81 9.25 14.22
C SER A 143 -4.52 10.32 15.02
N GLY A 144 -5.49 11.03 14.44
CA GLY A 144 -6.36 11.96 15.17
C GLY A 144 -7.17 11.24 16.24
N THR A 145 -7.83 10.14 15.87
CA THR A 145 -8.58 9.32 16.84
C THR A 145 -7.69 8.71 17.92
N ALA A 146 -6.49 8.22 17.55
CA ALA A 146 -5.55 7.73 18.54
C ALA A 146 -5.07 8.83 19.51
N ALA A 147 -4.82 10.03 18.99
CA ALA A 147 -4.43 11.18 19.78
C ALA A 147 -5.57 11.65 20.72
N PHE A 148 -6.83 11.63 20.26
CA PHE A 148 -7.99 11.89 21.09
C PHE A 148 -8.03 10.98 22.31
N LEU A 149 -7.88 9.68 22.12
CA LEU A 149 -7.85 8.72 23.23
C LEU A 149 -6.69 8.99 24.20
N ALA A 150 -5.53 9.40 23.69
CA ALA A 150 -4.39 9.78 24.51
C ALA A 150 -4.67 11.05 25.33
N GLY A 151 -5.31 12.06 24.73
CA GLY A 151 -5.73 13.29 25.41
C GLY A 151 -6.76 13.00 26.52
N TYR A 152 -7.78 12.19 26.22
CA TYR A 152 -8.79 11.77 27.17
C TYR A 152 -8.18 11.04 28.38
N LEU A 153 -7.26 10.12 28.13
CA LEU A 153 -6.55 9.42 29.19
C LEU A 153 -5.69 10.39 30.02
N ALA A 154 -4.97 11.30 29.37
CA ALA A 154 -4.12 12.30 30.03
C ALA A 154 -4.97 13.22 30.94
N ALA A 155 -6.12 13.69 30.48
CA ALA A 155 -7.05 14.49 31.28
C ALA A 155 -7.59 13.72 32.48
N GLY A 156 -7.94 12.44 32.30
CA GLY A 156 -8.45 11.59 33.39
C GLY A 156 -7.41 11.18 34.42
N THR A 157 -6.11 11.28 34.11
CA THR A 157 -5.04 10.83 35.00
C THR A 157 -4.18 11.95 35.59
N THR A 158 -4.32 13.19 35.09
CA THR A 158 -3.52 14.33 35.61
C THR A 158 -3.87 14.61 37.07
N GLU A 159 -2.86 14.77 37.92
CA GLU A 159 -3.03 15.17 39.28
C GLU A 159 -3.05 16.72 39.45
N THR A 160 -2.48 17.42 38.47
CA THR A 160 -2.35 18.88 38.49
C THR A 160 -3.51 19.61 37.79
N GLY A 161 -4.34 18.88 37.04
CA GLY A 161 -5.35 19.45 36.15
C GLY A 161 -4.76 20.09 34.88
N THR A 162 -3.48 19.86 34.60
CA THR A 162 -2.79 20.40 33.43
C THR A 162 -2.10 19.28 32.68
N VAL A 163 -2.28 19.27 31.35
CA VAL A 163 -1.57 18.40 30.42
C VAL A 163 -1.03 19.24 29.27
N ALA A 164 0.00 18.76 28.60
CA ALA A 164 0.58 19.44 27.44
C ALA A 164 1.01 18.42 26.38
N ALA A 165 0.91 18.83 25.13
CA ALA A 165 1.45 18.14 23.99
C ALA A 165 2.28 19.11 23.12
N PHE A 166 3.26 18.58 22.41
CA PHE A 166 4.05 19.36 21.47
C PHE A 166 4.40 18.50 20.26
N GLY A 167 4.59 19.14 19.11
CA GLY A 167 5.03 18.52 17.85
C GLY A 167 6.42 18.96 17.46
N GLY A 168 7.10 18.16 16.64
CA GLY A 168 8.45 18.47 16.12
C GLY A 168 8.42 19.50 14.99
N GLU A 169 7.40 19.47 14.16
CA GLU A 169 7.25 20.32 12.98
C GLU A 169 5.83 20.82 12.81
N ASP A 170 5.65 21.98 12.16
CA ASP A 170 4.33 22.53 11.87
C ASP A 170 3.82 22.07 10.50
N ILE A 171 3.53 20.78 10.40
CA ILE A 171 2.96 20.13 9.22
C ILE A 171 1.53 19.60 9.50
N PRO A 172 0.68 19.43 8.48
CA PRO A 172 -0.70 19.00 8.65
C PRO A 172 -0.85 17.73 9.49
N ARG A 173 0.03 16.78 9.32
CA ARG A 173 0.04 15.53 10.06
C ARG A 173 0.24 15.74 11.57
N VAL A 174 1.20 16.58 11.95
CA VAL A 174 1.46 16.88 13.36
C VAL A 174 0.30 17.68 13.97
N ARG A 175 -0.26 18.62 13.22
CA ARG A 175 -1.47 19.36 13.66
C ARG A 175 -2.64 18.43 13.94
N LEU A 176 -2.90 17.46 13.06
CA LEU A 176 -3.97 16.46 13.27
C LEU A 176 -3.82 15.71 14.60
N VAL A 177 -2.60 15.35 14.97
CA VAL A 177 -2.33 14.70 16.27
C VAL A 177 -2.54 15.66 17.43
N LEU A 178 -2.06 16.90 17.33
CA LEU A 178 -2.20 17.89 18.40
C LEU A 178 -3.66 18.30 18.60
N ASP A 179 -4.41 18.49 17.52
CA ASP A 179 -5.83 18.83 17.55
C ASP A 179 -6.65 17.68 18.17
N GLY A 180 -6.42 16.44 17.72
CA GLY A 180 -7.06 15.28 18.30
C GLY A 180 -6.76 15.11 19.80
N PHE A 181 -5.50 15.34 20.21
CA PHE A 181 -5.14 15.31 21.63
C PHE A 181 -5.88 16.40 22.43
N ALA A 182 -5.96 17.62 21.91
CA ALA A 182 -6.65 18.73 22.56
C ALA A 182 -8.14 18.44 22.70
N GLU A 183 -8.80 17.94 21.65
CA GLU A 183 -10.21 17.52 21.70
C GLU A 183 -10.45 16.40 22.72
N GLY A 184 -9.49 15.50 22.91
CA GLY A 184 -9.58 14.44 23.92
C GLY A 184 -9.43 14.94 25.35
N VAL A 185 -8.81 16.09 25.57
CA VAL A 185 -8.62 16.73 26.89
C VAL A 185 -9.87 17.47 27.34
N GLU A 186 -10.70 18.01 26.43
CA GLU A 186 -11.92 18.74 26.69
C GLU A 186 -13.05 17.84 27.20
#